data_599a9943bb9155c8fd0fe8b848a469ce
#
_entry.id   599a9943bb9155c8fd0fe8b848a469ce
#
_cell.length_a   1.000
_cell.length_b   1.000
_cell.length_c   1.000
_cell.angle_alpha   90.00
_cell.angle_beta   90.00
_cell.angle_gamma   90.00
#
_symmetry.space_group_name_H-M   'P 1'
#
loop_
_entity.id
_entity.type
_entity.pdbx_description
1 polymer ?
#
loop_
_entity_poly.entity_id
_entity_poly.type
_entity_poly.pdbx_seq_one_letter_code
_entity_poly.pdbx_strand_id
1 'polypeptide(L)'
;MTTTSLEAILKEKGNPVQLLRNSRIGMYVYPVVAPEFSNWRTEQWAWRNSAVLFDQSHHMDELIVEGPQAAEFLSHHGINSFANFDLNRAKHYVPVTPAGHVIGDHIIFREREDKFVLVGRAPTSNWLLFCAAYGKWNVRIKHDPRSPSRPEGERVLRTHYRFQIQGPEANKIFEKMNRGPIPDIKFFHVDWINIGSKKVQALRHGMSGAPGLEIWGPYEDKSYILNAILDAAKEAGVDLVRCGSRAYSTNTLESGWIPSPLPGIYTGDGMVAEYRKWLGADSYEASGTIGGSFVSDNIEDYYVNPFELGYDFYIGWKKDDFVGKDALVKMKGQTNRKKVTFEWNPEDVLKVIASAFEDGTPYKWIDFPQPNYASSSADRIEKDGKMVGMSMFNGYSFNERRVLSLGVVDADVQIGDVLTLKWGEAEPTQKTSTEQHKQAEIRVRVSDTPYSSEARENYADSWRTKK
;
A
#
# COMPACT_ATOMS: atom_id res chain seq x y z
N MET A 1 -28.37 18.67 7.69
CA MET A 1 -27.08 19.08 8.27
C MET A 1 -26.12 19.18 7.12
N THR A 2 -25.55 20.36 6.87
CA THR A 2 -24.49 20.53 5.87
C THR A 2 -23.28 19.74 6.38
N THR A 3 -22.94 18.67 5.69
CA THR A 3 -21.78 17.84 6.02
C THR A 3 -20.53 18.72 5.91
N THR A 4 -19.79 18.89 6.99
CA THR A 4 -18.53 19.65 6.97
C THR A 4 -17.56 18.95 6.01
N SER A 5 -16.89 19.72 5.14
CA SER A 5 -15.92 19.17 4.18
C SER A 5 -14.49 19.21 4.70
N LEU A 6 -13.58 18.47 4.08
CA LEU A 6 -12.13 18.58 4.34
C LEU A 6 -11.64 20.02 4.16
N GLU A 7 -12.09 20.71 3.11
CA GLU A 7 -11.72 22.12 2.86
C GLU A 7 -12.14 23.05 4.01
N ALA A 8 -13.33 22.83 4.59
CA ALA A 8 -13.81 23.61 5.73
C ALA A 8 -12.95 23.37 6.98
N ILE A 9 -12.57 22.12 7.25
CA ILE A 9 -11.68 21.80 8.37
C ILE A 9 -10.30 22.42 8.19
N LEU A 10 -9.74 22.34 6.99
CA LEU A 10 -8.43 22.93 6.69
C LEU A 10 -8.44 24.45 6.89
N LYS A 11 -9.51 25.12 6.46
CA LYS A 11 -9.67 26.57 6.69
C LYS A 11 -9.79 26.92 8.18
N GLU A 12 -10.51 26.10 8.94
CA GLU A 12 -10.64 26.30 10.40
C GLU A 12 -9.30 26.11 11.12
N LYS A 13 -8.53 25.10 10.76
CA LYS A 13 -7.25 24.77 11.41
C LYS A 13 -6.06 25.59 10.89
N GLY A 14 -6.16 26.14 9.68
CA GLY A 14 -5.17 27.01 9.05
C GLY A 14 -3.94 26.28 8.49
N ASN A 15 -3.42 25.24 9.17
CA ASN A 15 -2.26 24.48 8.71
C ASN A 15 -2.58 22.98 8.62
N PRO A 16 -2.49 22.35 7.42
CA PRO A 16 -2.79 20.93 7.24
C PRO A 16 -1.83 20.01 7.99
N VAL A 17 -0.56 20.40 8.16
CA VAL A 17 0.40 19.59 8.95
C VAL A 17 -0.05 19.50 10.39
N GLN A 18 -0.43 20.62 10.99
CA GLN A 18 -0.91 20.66 12.37
C GLN A 18 -2.22 19.88 12.55
N LEU A 19 -3.13 19.93 11.56
CA LEU A 19 -4.34 19.10 11.55
C LEU A 19 -3.98 17.62 11.64
N LEU A 20 -3.13 17.13 10.74
CA LEU A 20 -2.82 15.70 10.62
C LEU A 20 -1.90 15.19 11.74
N ARG A 21 -0.95 16.01 12.22
CA ARG A 21 -0.09 15.64 13.35
C ARG A 21 -0.82 15.55 14.68
N ASN A 22 -1.84 16.37 14.87
CA ASN A 22 -2.61 16.44 16.11
C ASN A 22 -3.96 15.72 16.03
N SER A 23 -4.20 14.96 14.98
CA SER A 23 -5.38 14.12 14.86
C SER A 23 -5.45 13.12 16.01
N ARG A 24 -6.60 13.07 16.71
CA ARG A 24 -6.85 12.10 17.80
C ARG A 24 -7.44 10.78 17.31
N ILE A 25 -7.56 10.61 16.00
CA ILE A 25 -8.05 9.37 15.42
C ILE A 25 -7.04 8.28 15.71
N GLY A 26 -7.51 7.17 16.26
CA GLY A 26 -6.70 6.03 16.64
C GLY A 26 -6.08 5.32 15.44
N MET A 27 -5.27 4.32 15.74
CA MET A 27 -4.59 3.52 14.72
C MET A 27 -5.58 2.87 13.75
N TYR A 28 -5.14 2.67 12.52
CA TYR A 28 -5.85 1.85 11.56
C TYR A 28 -6.02 0.42 12.08
N VAL A 29 -7.26 -0.02 12.14
CA VAL A 29 -7.59 -1.41 12.50
C VAL A 29 -7.91 -2.16 11.21
N TYR A 30 -7.16 -3.24 10.96
CA TYR A 30 -7.41 -4.11 9.82
C TYR A 30 -8.77 -4.81 10.01
N PRO A 31 -9.74 -4.62 9.09
CA PRO A 31 -11.09 -5.07 9.33
C PRO A 31 -11.25 -6.59 9.20
N VAL A 32 -12.06 -7.18 10.09
CA VAL A 32 -12.56 -8.57 10.05
C VAL A 32 -11.51 -9.66 10.27
N VAL A 33 -10.29 -9.50 9.73
CA VAL A 33 -9.23 -10.51 9.87
C VAL A 33 -8.61 -10.46 11.26
N ALA A 34 -8.41 -11.63 11.88
CA ALA A 34 -7.75 -11.72 13.19
C ALA A 34 -6.35 -11.11 13.16
N PRO A 35 -5.85 -10.54 14.28
CA PRO A 35 -4.49 -10.06 14.37
C PRO A 35 -3.44 -11.13 14.05
N GLU A 36 -3.66 -12.34 14.54
CA GLU A 36 -2.82 -13.52 14.33
C GLU A 36 -3.70 -14.77 14.31
N PHE A 37 -3.31 -15.76 13.51
CA PHE A 37 -3.89 -17.12 13.53
C PHE A 37 -2.96 -18.12 14.22
N SER A 38 -1.66 -17.85 14.16
CA SER A 38 -0.63 -18.58 14.91
C SER A 38 0.20 -17.56 15.71
N ASN A 39 1.31 -17.11 15.15
CA ASN A 39 2.05 -15.95 15.59
C ASN A 39 2.66 -15.28 14.37
N TRP A 40 2.82 -13.96 14.40
CA TRP A 40 3.27 -13.19 13.25
C TRP A 40 4.63 -13.64 12.68
N ARG A 41 5.50 -14.24 13.48
CA ARG A 41 6.81 -14.75 13.02
C ARG A 41 6.65 -15.97 12.13
N THR A 42 5.84 -16.94 12.55
CA THR A 42 5.50 -18.11 11.75
C THR A 42 4.75 -17.71 10.48
N GLU A 43 3.86 -16.71 10.57
CA GLU A 43 3.08 -16.23 9.45
C GLU A 43 3.96 -15.51 8.42
N GLN A 44 4.95 -14.72 8.85
CA GLN A 44 5.98 -14.16 7.96
C GLN A 44 6.88 -15.26 7.37
N TRP A 45 7.31 -16.20 8.18
CA TRP A 45 8.16 -17.31 7.72
C TRP A 45 7.51 -18.09 6.57
N ALA A 46 6.20 -18.28 6.62
CA ALA A 46 5.47 -19.12 5.69
C ALA A 46 5.55 -18.68 4.23
N TRP A 47 5.50 -17.36 3.94
CA TRP A 47 5.59 -16.92 2.54
C TRP A 47 6.96 -17.12 1.89
N ARG A 48 8.00 -17.40 2.67
CA ARG A 48 9.34 -17.68 2.19
C ARG A 48 9.67 -19.18 2.16
N ASN A 49 9.05 -19.96 3.03
CA ASN A 49 9.49 -21.35 3.29
C ASN A 49 8.43 -22.44 3.05
N SER A 50 7.16 -22.08 2.96
CA SER A 50 6.05 -22.99 2.75
C SER A 50 4.97 -22.36 1.88
N ALA A 51 3.79 -22.11 2.45
CA ALA A 51 2.71 -21.36 1.83
C ALA A 51 1.94 -20.54 2.88
N VAL A 52 1.56 -19.32 2.52
CA VAL A 52 0.75 -18.43 3.35
C VAL A 52 -0.57 -18.12 2.64
N LEU A 53 -1.66 -18.03 3.39
CA LEU A 53 -2.97 -17.59 2.92
C LEU A 53 -3.31 -16.21 3.49
N PHE A 54 -3.46 -15.22 2.62
CA PHE A 54 -3.95 -13.89 2.94
C PHE A 54 -5.45 -13.78 2.62
N ASP A 55 -6.26 -13.33 3.57
CA ASP A 55 -7.63 -12.89 3.32
C ASP A 55 -7.64 -11.38 3.07
N GLN A 56 -7.76 -11.01 1.81
CA GLN A 56 -7.76 -9.63 1.34
C GLN A 56 -9.18 -9.08 1.09
N SER A 57 -10.22 -9.82 1.48
CA SER A 57 -11.61 -9.50 1.15
C SER A 57 -12.14 -8.20 1.78
N HIS A 58 -11.48 -7.65 2.81
CA HIS A 58 -12.14 -6.67 3.68
C HIS A 58 -11.47 -5.30 3.79
N HIS A 59 -10.15 -5.21 3.59
CA HIS A 59 -9.37 -4.02 3.94
C HIS A 59 -9.15 -3.02 2.79
N MET A 60 -9.53 -3.41 1.57
CA MET A 60 -9.41 -2.55 0.38
C MET A 60 -10.79 -2.15 -0.14
N ASP A 61 -10.85 -0.98 -0.75
CA ASP A 61 -11.97 -0.54 -1.58
C ASP A 61 -11.93 -1.27 -2.91
N GLU A 62 -13.11 -1.48 -3.49
CA GLU A 62 -13.27 -1.95 -4.86
C GLU A 62 -14.14 -0.96 -5.64
N LEU A 63 -13.65 -0.48 -6.78
CA LEU A 63 -14.42 0.31 -7.74
C LEU A 63 -14.65 -0.49 -9.00
N ILE A 64 -15.92 -0.59 -9.43
CA ILE A 64 -16.29 -1.13 -10.74
C ILE A 64 -16.68 0.06 -11.60
N VAL A 65 -15.87 0.34 -12.63
CA VAL A 65 -16.07 1.44 -13.58
C VAL A 65 -16.53 0.86 -14.91
N GLU A 66 -17.73 1.23 -15.34
CA GLU A 66 -18.34 0.74 -16.58
C GLU A 66 -18.89 1.88 -17.44
N GLY A 67 -18.85 1.70 -18.73
CA GLY A 67 -19.46 2.61 -19.69
C GLY A 67 -18.58 2.89 -20.90
N PRO A 68 -19.15 3.53 -21.94
CA PRO A 68 -18.45 3.74 -23.21
C PRO A 68 -17.18 4.59 -23.07
N GLN A 69 -17.08 5.43 -22.04
CA GLN A 69 -15.89 6.24 -21.78
C GLN A 69 -15.03 5.71 -20.60
N ALA A 70 -15.26 4.49 -20.11
CA ALA A 70 -14.53 3.98 -18.95
C ALA A 70 -13.01 3.92 -19.17
N ALA A 71 -12.57 3.44 -20.34
CA ALA A 71 -11.15 3.39 -20.68
C ALA A 71 -10.53 4.79 -20.81
N GLU A 72 -11.22 5.73 -21.46
CA GLU A 72 -10.77 7.11 -21.62
C GLU A 72 -10.70 7.84 -20.28
N PHE A 73 -11.76 7.72 -19.46
CA PHE A 73 -11.85 8.27 -18.11
C PHE A 73 -10.66 7.82 -17.25
N LEU A 74 -10.43 6.51 -17.17
CA LEU A 74 -9.34 5.95 -16.36
C LEU A 74 -7.97 6.29 -16.93
N SER A 75 -7.83 6.34 -18.26
CA SER A 75 -6.58 6.77 -18.89
C SER A 75 -6.28 8.23 -18.60
N HIS A 76 -7.28 9.11 -18.60
CA HIS A 76 -7.09 10.54 -18.31
C HIS A 76 -6.71 10.83 -16.84
N HIS A 77 -7.29 10.06 -15.89
CA HIS A 77 -7.10 10.29 -14.45
C HIS A 77 -5.97 9.47 -13.81
N GLY A 78 -5.25 8.64 -14.58
CA GLY A 78 -4.08 7.90 -14.14
C GLY A 78 -2.87 8.18 -15.02
N ILE A 79 -1.66 8.09 -14.46
CA ILE A 79 -0.42 8.28 -15.24
C ILE A 79 -0.17 7.14 -16.22
N ASN A 80 -0.78 6.00 -16.03
CA ASN A 80 -0.47 4.75 -16.71
C ASN A 80 -0.80 4.77 -18.20
N SER A 81 0.05 4.10 -19.00
CA SER A 81 -0.29 3.80 -20.39
C SER A 81 -1.41 2.76 -20.47
N PHE A 82 -2.45 3.08 -21.26
CA PHE A 82 -3.51 2.13 -21.61
C PHE A 82 -3.26 1.41 -22.94
N ALA A 83 -2.18 1.77 -23.65
CA ALA A 83 -1.69 0.97 -24.78
C ALA A 83 -1.33 -0.45 -24.30
N ASN A 84 -1.74 -1.47 -25.07
CA ASN A 84 -1.54 -2.88 -24.69
C ASN A 84 -2.15 -3.26 -23.33
N PHE A 85 -3.23 -2.61 -22.94
CA PHE A 85 -4.03 -3.03 -21.78
C PHE A 85 -5.18 -3.90 -22.27
N ASP A 86 -4.86 -5.14 -22.63
CA ASP A 86 -5.80 -6.12 -23.19
C ASP A 86 -6.72 -6.69 -22.10
N LEU A 87 -7.75 -7.44 -22.52
CA LEU A 87 -8.62 -8.19 -21.61
C LEU A 87 -7.80 -9.18 -20.77
N ASN A 88 -8.27 -9.46 -19.57
CA ASN A 88 -7.64 -10.36 -18.61
C ASN A 88 -6.20 -9.94 -18.22
N ARG A 89 -5.94 -8.65 -18.22
CA ARG A 89 -4.70 -8.07 -17.68
C ARG A 89 -5.00 -7.19 -16.49
N ALA A 90 -4.00 -7.09 -15.62
CA ALA A 90 -3.96 -6.10 -14.56
C ALA A 90 -2.82 -5.10 -14.78
N LYS A 91 -2.92 -3.94 -14.17
CA LYS A 91 -1.85 -2.93 -14.09
C LYS A 91 -1.85 -2.29 -12.71
N HIS A 92 -0.71 -1.82 -12.28
CA HIS A 92 -0.62 -0.90 -11.15
C HIS A 92 -1.11 0.47 -11.63
N TYR A 93 -2.15 1.02 -11.03
CA TYR A 93 -2.80 2.26 -11.45
C TYR A 93 -2.49 3.37 -10.46
N VAL A 94 -1.96 4.49 -10.94
CA VAL A 94 -1.48 5.60 -10.10
C VAL A 94 -2.08 6.92 -10.57
N PRO A 95 -3.03 7.52 -9.84
CA PRO A 95 -3.47 8.90 -10.05
C PRO A 95 -2.53 9.89 -9.37
N VAL A 96 -2.37 11.04 -9.98
CA VAL A 96 -1.64 12.19 -9.42
C VAL A 96 -2.50 13.44 -9.47
N THR A 97 -2.17 14.44 -8.65
CA THR A 97 -2.76 15.78 -8.75
C THR A 97 -2.26 16.52 -9.99
N PRO A 98 -2.89 17.64 -10.41
CA PRO A 98 -2.34 18.48 -11.46
C PRO A 98 -0.90 18.96 -11.22
N ALA A 99 -0.47 19.03 -9.94
CA ALA A 99 0.91 19.34 -9.56
C ALA A 99 1.86 18.13 -9.62
N GLY A 100 1.38 16.94 -10.00
CA GLY A 100 2.20 15.73 -10.16
C GLY A 100 2.44 14.93 -8.87
N HIS A 101 1.83 15.31 -7.74
CA HIS A 101 1.94 14.55 -6.49
C HIS A 101 1.03 13.32 -6.49
N VAL A 102 1.51 12.22 -5.97
CA VAL A 102 0.76 10.96 -5.88
C VAL A 102 -0.43 11.12 -4.93
N ILE A 103 -1.60 10.65 -5.37
CA ILE A 103 -2.83 10.60 -4.55
C ILE A 103 -2.92 9.25 -3.83
N GLY A 104 -2.54 8.20 -4.52
CA GLY A 104 -2.55 6.81 -4.06
C GLY A 104 -2.30 5.88 -5.23
N ASP A 105 -2.60 4.59 -5.02
CA ASP A 105 -2.50 3.59 -6.07
C ASP A 105 -3.54 2.48 -5.91
N HIS A 106 -3.82 1.80 -7.01
CA HIS A 106 -4.68 0.62 -7.08
C HIS A 106 -4.08 -0.42 -8.03
N ILE A 107 -4.57 -1.65 -7.95
CA ILE A 107 -4.46 -2.59 -9.05
C ILE A 107 -5.74 -2.46 -9.88
N ILE A 108 -5.59 -2.21 -11.18
CA ILE A 108 -6.69 -2.13 -12.14
C ILE A 108 -6.73 -3.39 -13.00
N PHE A 109 -7.92 -3.96 -13.16
CA PHE A 109 -8.21 -5.13 -13.99
C PHE A 109 -9.10 -4.73 -15.15
N ARG A 110 -8.82 -5.21 -16.36
CA ARG A 110 -9.70 -5.04 -17.51
C ARG A 110 -10.51 -6.31 -17.73
N GLU A 111 -11.77 -6.31 -17.32
CA GLU A 111 -12.67 -7.47 -17.44
C GLU A 111 -13.40 -7.53 -18.79
N ARG A 112 -13.76 -6.37 -19.32
CA ARG A 112 -14.36 -6.19 -20.65
C ARG A 112 -13.82 -4.93 -21.32
N GLU A 113 -14.18 -4.68 -22.55
CA GLU A 113 -13.77 -3.47 -23.26
C GLU A 113 -14.18 -2.19 -22.52
N ASP A 114 -15.37 -2.21 -21.94
CA ASP A 114 -16.04 -1.10 -21.27
C ASP A 114 -16.14 -1.26 -19.74
N LYS A 115 -15.50 -2.30 -19.15
CA LYS A 115 -15.58 -2.59 -17.72
C LYS A 115 -14.21 -2.82 -17.11
N PHE A 116 -13.94 -2.06 -16.04
CA PHE A 116 -12.72 -2.14 -15.24
C PHE A 116 -13.05 -2.31 -13.77
N VAL A 117 -12.23 -3.08 -13.07
CA VAL A 117 -12.28 -3.22 -11.60
C VAL A 117 -10.98 -2.68 -11.04
N LEU A 118 -11.08 -1.82 -10.05
CA LEU A 118 -9.92 -1.25 -9.35
C LEU A 118 -9.99 -1.64 -7.88
N VAL A 119 -8.88 -2.10 -7.34
CA VAL A 119 -8.77 -2.56 -5.95
C VAL A 119 -7.59 -1.88 -5.26
N GLY A 120 -7.85 -1.25 -4.13
CA GLY A 120 -6.81 -0.56 -3.38
C GLY A 120 -7.35 0.29 -2.23
N ARG A 121 -6.69 1.38 -1.90
CA ARG A 121 -7.05 2.22 -0.74
C ARG A 121 -7.95 3.39 -1.13
N ALA A 122 -8.71 3.87 -0.15
CA ALA A 122 -9.73 4.91 -0.32
C ALA A 122 -9.29 6.19 -1.09
N PRO A 123 -8.06 6.75 -0.93
CA PRO A 123 -7.72 7.98 -1.64
C PRO A 123 -7.87 7.91 -3.15
N THR A 124 -7.42 6.83 -3.79
CA THR A 124 -7.62 6.64 -5.23
C THR A 124 -9.09 6.45 -5.59
N SER A 125 -9.84 5.70 -4.77
CA SER A 125 -11.29 5.51 -4.97
C SER A 125 -12.03 6.83 -4.89
N ASN A 126 -11.80 7.61 -3.84
CA ASN A 126 -12.46 8.90 -3.64
C ASN A 126 -12.13 9.90 -4.74
N TRP A 127 -10.86 9.94 -5.19
CA TRP A 127 -10.46 10.77 -6.31
C TRP A 127 -11.22 10.43 -7.59
N LEU A 128 -11.33 9.16 -7.95
CA LEU A 128 -12.04 8.74 -9.16
C LEU A 128 -13.55 8.97 -9.06
N LEU A 129 -14.15 8.77 -7.89
CA LEU A 129 -15.55 9.11 -7.64
C LEU A 129 -15.81 10.62 -7.83
N PHE A 130 -14.95 11.45 -7.28
CA PHE A 130 -15.00 12.90 -7.49
C PHE A 130 -14.84 13.26 -8.98
N CYS A 131 -13.82 12.73 -9.64
CA CYS A 131 -13.56 13.02 -11.06
C CYS A 131 -14.75 12.66 -11.97
N ALA A 132 -15.42 11.55 -11.67
CA ALA A 132 -16.63 11.16 -12.41
C ALA A 132 -17.81 12.11 -12.14
N ALA A 133 -17.94 12.59 -10.88
CA ALA A 133 -19.00 13.53 -10.51
C ALA A 133 -18.71 14.97 -10.99
N TYR A 134 -17.44 15.38 -10.98
CA TYR A 134 -17.01 16.71 -11.37
C TYR A 134 -16.95 16.89 -12.89
N GLY A 135 -16.52 15.87 -13.62
CA GLY A 135 -16.44 15.85 -15.07
C GLY A 135 -17.75 15.40 -15.72
N LYS A 136 -17.80 15.50 -17.06
CA LYS A 136 -18.96 15.05 -17.87
C LYS A 136 -18.62 13.71 -18.56
N TRP A 137 -18.32 12.70 -17.76
CA TRP A 137 -17.94 11.38 -18.25
C TRP A 137 -19.15 10.46 -18.37
N ASN A 138 -19.28 9.76 -19.48
CA ASN A 138 -20.30 8.73 -19.64
C ASN A 138 -19.82 7.40 -19.05
N VAL A 139 -19.71 7.38 -17.71
CA VAL A 139 -19.31 6.22 -16.92
C VAL A 139 -20.27 6.02 -15.75
N ARG A 140 -20.43 4.78 -15.34
CA ARG A 140 -21.10 4.38 -14.11
C ARG A 140 -20.07 3.76 -13.19
N ILE A 141 -20.00 4.22 -11.94
CA ILE A 141 -19.11 3.67 -10.93
C ILE A 141 -19.96 3.03 -9.82
N LYS A 142 -19.68 1.74 -9.54
CA LYS A 142 -20.14 1.07 -8.33
C LYS A 142 -18.97 1.05 -7.34
N HIS A 143 -19.18 1.61 -6.16
CA HIS A 143 -18.20 1.61 -5.08
C HIS A 143 -18.58 0.55 -4.04
N ASP A 144 -17.64 -0.31 -3.72
CA ASP A 144 -17.69 -1.25 -2.61
C ASP A 144 -16.58 -0.88 -1.63
N PRO A 145 -16.87 -0.07 -0.60
CA PRO A 145 -15.88 0.42 0.34
C PRO A 145 -15.34 -0.72 1.21
N ARG A 146 -14.18 -0.52 1.80
CA ARG A 146 -13.63 -1.46 2.78
C ARG A 146 -14.64 -1.75 3.90
N SER A 147 -14.57 -2.97 4.44
CA SER A 147 -15.45 -3.37 5.55
C SER A 147 -15.22 -2.53 6.80
N PRO A 148 -16.24 -2.35 7.66
CA PRO A 148 -16.06 -1.78 9.00
C PRO A 148 -15.02 -2.56 9.80
N SER A 149 -14.26 -1.87 10.63
CA SER A 149 -13.16 -2.49 11.39
C SER A 149 -13.64 -3.55 12.39
N ARG A 150 -14.89 -3.42 12.89
CA ARG A 150 -15.47 -4.37 13.84
C ARG A 150 -16.96 -4.55 13.56
N PRO A 151 -17.32 -5.45 12.67
CA PRO A 151 -18.72 -5.72 12.36
C PRO A 151 -19.34 -6.66 13.41
N GLU A 152 -19.44 -6.24 14.66
CA GLU A 152 -20.08 -7.03 15.71
C GLU A 152 -21.58 -7.17 15.42
N GLY A 153 -22.04 -8.41 15.30
CA GLY A 153 -23.45 -8.75 15.12
C GLY A 153 -24.03 -8.43 13.73
N GLU A 154 -23.27 -7.84 12.83
CA GLU A 154 -23.71 -7.52 11.48
C GLU A 154 -23.03 -8.45 10.44
N ARG A 155 -23.81 -8.82 9.43
CA ARG A 155 -23.29 -9.57 8.28
C ARG A 155 -22.49 -8.61 7.39
N VAL A 156 -21.18 -8.82 7.30
CA VAL A 156 -20.32 -8.10 6.35
C VAL A 156 -20.54 -8.66 4.94
N LEU A 157 -21.05 -7.83 4.05
CA LEU A 157 -21.26 -8.17 2.64
C LEU A 157 -20.29 -7.36 1.80
N ARG A 158 -19.56 -8.07 0.93
CA ARG A 158 -18.70 -7.50 -0.09
C ARG A 158 -19.19 -7.93 -1.46
N THR A 159 -18.72 -7.27 -2.51
CA THR A 159 -19.01 -7.73 -3.88
C THR A 159 -18.23 -9.02 -4.17
N HIS A 160 -16.94 -9.05 -3.83
CA HIS A 160 -16.08 -10.21 -4.03
C HIS A 160 -15.37 -10.64 -2.74
N TYR A 161 -15.13 -11.96 -2.62
CA TYR A 161 -14.04 -12.43 -1.78
C TYR A 161 -12.72 -12.28 -2.54
N ARG A 162 -11.62 -12.15 -1.81
CA ARG A 162 -10.29 -12.08 -2.38
C ARG A 162 -9.31 -12.80 -1.46
N PHE A 163 -8.68 -13.85 -1.99
CA PHE A 163 -7.66 -14.61 -1.31
C PHE A 163 -6.35 -14.58 -2.10
N GLN A 164 -5.24 -14.59 -1.40
CA GLN A 164 -3.94 -14.73 -2.01
C GLN A 164 -3.16 -15.84 -1.32
N ILE A 165 -2.64 -16.81 -2.09
CA ILE A 165 -1.79 -17.87 -1.58
C ILE A 165 -0.42 -17.68 -2.19
N GLN A 166 0.59 -17.53 -1.33
CA GLN A 166 1.96 -17.28 -1.73
C GLN A 166 2.95 -18.17 -0.97
N GLY A 167 4.07 -18.43 -1.60
CA GLY A 167 5.18 -19.22 -1.07
C GLY A 167 5.65 -20.28 -2.05
N PRO A 168 6.79 -20.91 -1.79
CA PRO A 168 7.37 -21.91 -2.71
C PRO A 168 6.46 -23.12 -2.96
N GLU A 169 5.55 -23.41 -2.05
CA GLU A 169 4.62 -24.54 -2.16
C GLU A 169 3.19 -24.15 -2.61
N ALA A 170 2.94 -22.88 -2.86
CA ALA A 170 1.61 -22.37 -3.22
C ALA A 170 1.01 -23.07 -4.46
N ASN A 171 1.82 -23.34 -5.48
CA ASN A 171 1.35 -23.97 -6.71
C ASN A 171 0.84 -25.40 -6.49
N LYS A 172 1.39 -26.16 -5.54
CA LYS A 172 0.90 -27.51 -5.18
C LYS A 172 -0.57 -27.46 -4.72
N ILE A 173 -0.93 -26.40 -3.96
CA ILE A 173 -2.30 -26.18 -3.49
C ILE A 173 -3.22 -25.84 -4.67
N PHE A 174 -2.79 -24.95 -5.56
CA PHE A 174 -3.58 -24.56 -6.74
C PHE A 174 -3.79 -25.73 -7.69
N GLU A 175 -2.76 -26.53 -7.96
CA GLU A 175 -2.87 -27.73 -8.80
C GLU A 175 -3.80 -28.77 -8.19
N LYS A 176 -3.77 -28.92 -6.87
CA LYS A 176 -4.69 -29.82 -6.17
C LYS A 176 -6.15 -29.37 -6.28
N MET A 177 -6.41 -28.06 -6.07
CA MET A 177 -7.75 -27.48 -6.25
C MET A 177 -8.25 -27.59 -7.69
N ASN A 178 -7.36 -27.33 -8.65
CA ASN A 178 -7.67 -27.36 -10.10
C ASN A 178 -7.82 -28.81 -10.63
N ARG A 179 -7.44 -29.81 -9.83
CA ARG A 179 -7.39 -31.24 -10.20
C ARG A 179 -6.48 -31.51 -11.40
N GLY A 180 -5.36 -30.79 -11.48
CA GLY A 180 -4.38 -30.87 -12.53
C GLY A 180 -3.56 -29.58 -12.65
N PRO A 181 -2.68 -29.49 -13.64
CA PRO A 181 -1.85 -28.31 -13.85
C PRO A 181 -2.69 -27.03 -13.93
N ILE A 182 -2.21 -25.95 -13.32
CA ILE A 182 -2.77 -24.62 -13.52
C ILE A 182 -2.26 -24.02 -14.84
N PRO A 183 -3.00 -23.08 -15.45
CA PRO A 183 -2.51 -22.32 -16.60
C PRO A 183 -1.18 -21.61 -16.32
N ASP A 184 -0.31 -21.50 -17.32
CA ASP A 184 0.90 -20.66 -17.22
C ASP A 184 0.50 -19.18 -17.32
N ILE A 185 0.11 -18.60 -16.18
CA ILE A 185 -0.33 -17.22 -16.07
C ILE A 185 0.90 -16.31 -16.03
N LYS A 186 1.03 -15.40 -16.98
CA LYS A 186 2.11 -14.39 -16.98
C LYS A 186 1.91 -13.40 -15.84
N PHE A 187 2.99 -12.78 -15.38
CA PHE A 187 2.93 -11.74 -14.35
C PHE A 187 1.96 -10.62 -14.74
N PHE A 188 1.08 -10.23 -13.84
CA PHE A 188 -0.02 -9.26 -14.02
C PHE A 188 -1.02 -9.65 -15.13
N HIS A 189 -1.17 -10.95 -15.39
CA HIS A 189 -2.26 -11.48 -16.22
C HIS A 189 -3.23 -12.31 -15.38
N VAL A 190 -4.46 -12.34 -15.84
CA VAL A 190 -5.58 -13.06 -15.22
C VAL A 190 -5.94 -14.24 -16.11
N ASP A 191 -6.13 -15.39 -15.50
CA ASP A 191 -6.72 -16.56 -16.13
C ASP A 191 -7.72 -17.20 -15.16
N TRP A 192 -8.28 -18.34 -15.53
CA TRP A 192 -9.29 -19.03 -14.77
C TRP A 192 -8.77 -20.39 -14.30
N ILE A 193 -9.02 -20.70 -13.04
CA ILE A 193 -8.77 -22.02 -12.44
C ILE A 193 -10.09 -22.61 -11.93
N ASN A 194 -10.15 -23.92 -11.76
CA ASN A 194 -11.31 -24.60 -11.19
C ASN A 194 -11.06 -24.91 -9.72
N ILE A 195 -12.03 -24.60 -8.87
CA ILE A 195 -12.02 -24.96 -7.45
C ILE A 195 -13.34 -25.70 -7.17
N GLY A 196 -13.29 -27.02 -7.16
CA GLY A 196 -14.50 -27.84 -7.11
C GLY A 196 -15.41 -27.59 -8.32
N SER A 197 -16.63 -27.12 -8.07
CA SER A 197 -17.60 -26.77 -9.12
C SER A 197 -17.52 -25.30 -9.56
N LYS A 198 -16.63 -24.52 -8.97
CA LYS A 198 -16.54 -23.07 -9.24
C LYS A 198 -15.39 -22.79 -10.20
N LYS A 199 -15.64 -21.90 -11.17
CA LYS A 199 -14.62 -21.32 -12.02
C LYS A 199 -14.20 -19.97 -11.41
N VAL A 200 -12.94 -19.83 -11.06
CA VAL A 200 -12.41 -18.74 -10.23
C VAL A 200 -11.34 -17.96 -11.00
N GLN A 201 -11.41 -16.65 -10.93
CA GLN A 201 -10.39 -15.78 -11.52
C GLN A 201 -9.11 -15.84 -10.69
N ALA A 202 -7.96 -15.88 -11.37
CA ALA A 202 -6.65 -15.97 -10.77
C ALA A 202 -5.68 -14.99 -11.44
N LEU A 203 -5.07 -14.11 -10.64
CA LEU A 203 -4.03 -13.18 -11.06
C LEU A 203 -2.65 -13.70 -10.59
N ARG A 204 -1.67 -13.73 -11.48
CA ARG A 204 -0.29 -13.91 -11.05
C ARG A 204 0.27 -12.59 -10.53
N HIS A 205 0.16 -12.42 -9.23
CA HIS A 205 0.67 -11.31 -8.45
C HIS A 205 0.79 -11.74 -6.99
N GLY A 206 1.65 -11.08 -6.22
CA GLY A 206 1.78 -11.35 -4.79
C GLY A 206 2.42 -10.21 -4.03
N MET A 207 1.87 -9.92 -2.88
CA MET A 207 2.29 -8.81 -2.02
C MET A 207 3.65 -9.03 -1.36
N SER A 208 3.99 -10.28 -1.01
CA SER A 208 5.24 -10.62 -0.35
C SER A 208 6.42 -10.82 -1.32
N GLY A 209 6.18 -10.74 -2.62
CA GLY A 209 7.20 -11.02 -3.64
C GLY A 209 7.55 -12.51 -3.77
N ALA A 210 6.70 -13.40 -3.25
CA ALA A 210 6.84 -14.85 -3.37
C ALA A 210 5.94 -15.43 -4.47
N PRO A 211 6.23 -16.63 -5.02
CA PRO A 211 5.37 -17.29 -6.00
C PRO A 211 3.95 -17.51 -5.48
N GLY A 212 2.97 -17.47 -6.37
CA GLY A 212 1.57 -17.76 -6.04
C GLY A 212 0.58 -16.95 -6.87
N LEU A 213 -0.69 -17.05 -6.49
CA LEU A 213 -1.79 -16.40 -7.19
C LEU A 213 -2.70 -15.67 -6.18
N GLU A 214 -3.30 -14.58 -6.67
CA GLU A 214 -4.44 -13.93 -6.04
C GLU A 214 -5.71 -14.40 -6.75
N ILE A 215 -6.71 -14.85 -5.99
CA ILE A 215 -7.96 -15.37 -6.52
C ILE A 215 -9.15 -14.62 -5.95
N TRP A 216 -10.19 -14.42 -6.77
CA TRP A 216 -11.42 -13.77 -6.34
C TRP A 216 -12.64 -14.30 -7.07
N GLY A 217 -13.81 -14.03 -6.50
CA GLY A 217 -15.11 -14.37 -7.03
C GLY A 217 -16.23 -13.80 -6.17
N PRO A 218 -17.50 -14.13 -6.46
CA PRO A 218 -18.65 -13.67 -5.71
C PRO A 218 -18.50 -13.93 -4.19
N TYR A 219 -18.82 -12.94 -3.37
CA TYR A 219 -18.57 -13.02 -1.91
C TYR A 219 -19.32 -14.17 -1.23
N GLU A 220 -20.47 -14.57 -1.76
CA GLU A 220 -21.23 -15.73 -1.27
C GLU A 220 -20.45 -17.05 -1.36
N ASP A 221 -19.47 -17.17 -2.24
CA ASP A 221 -18.63 -18.35 -2.40
C ASP A 221 -17.44 -18.38 -1.41
N LYS A 222 -17.21 -17.30 -0.64
CA LYS A 222 -16.03 -17.13 0.21
C LYS A 222 -15.75 -18.32 1.12
N SER A 223 -16.76 -18.77 1.84
CA SER A 223 -16.59 -19.87 2.81
C SER A 223 -16.32 -21.22 2.11
N TYR A 224 -16.97 -21.47 0.98
CA TYR A 224 -16.72 -22.66 0.17
C TYR A 224 -15.28 -22.70 -0.35
N ILE A 225 -14.83 -21.58 -0.92
CA ILE A 225 -13.46 -21.46 -1.47
C ILE A 225 -12.41 -21.56 -0.36
N LEU A 226 -12.64 -20.92 0.79
CA LEU A 226 -11.72 -21.02 1.94
C LEU A 226 -11.54 -22.47 2.39
N ASN A 227 -12.65 -23.21 2.54
CA ASN A 227 -12.58 -24.61 2.94
C ASN A 227 -11.87 -25.47 1.89
N ALA A 228 -12.15 -25.23 0.60
CA ALA A 228 -11.48 -25.93 -0.48
C ALA A 228 -9.96 -25.67 -0.50
N ILE A 229 -9.51 -24.47 -0.17
CA ILE A 229 -8.09 -24.12 -0.04
C ILE A 229 -7.46 -24.91 1.11
N LEU A 230 -8.10 -24.94 2.27
CA LEU A 230 -7.59 -25.62 3.46
C LEU A 230 -7.52 -27.15 3.26
N ASP A 231 -8.54 -27.74 2.65
CA ASP A 231 -8.59 -29.16 2.34
C ASP A 231 -7.52 -29.52 1.29
N ALA A 232 -7.37 -28.73 0.23
CA ALA A 232 -6.37 -28.95 -0.79
C ALA A 232 -4.93 -28.86 -0.24
N ALA A 233 -4.66 -27.93 0.67
CA ALA A 233 -3.37 -27.81 1.34
C ALA A 233 -3.05 -29.08 2.16
N LYS A 234 -4.03 -29.55 2.95
CA LYS A 234 -3.91 -30.79 3.73
C LYS A 234 -3.67 -32.01 2.83
N GLU A 235 -4.43 -32.14 1.75
CA GLU A 235 -4.30 -33.25 0.78
C GLU A 235 -2.99 -33.19 -0.02
N ALA A 236 -2.45 -31.99 -0.26
CA ALA A 236 -1.16 -31.82 -0.92
C ALA A 236 0.03 -31.97 0.04
N GLY A 237 -0.21 -32.14 1.34
CA GLY A 237 0.83 -32.22 2.37
C GLY A 237 1.60 -30.89 2.56
N VAL A 238 0.96 -29.76 2.27
CA VAL A 238 1.54 -28.41 2.40
C VAL A 238 1.14 -27.80 3.73
N ASP A 239 2.12 -27.30 4.47
CA ASP A 239 1.90 -26.52 5.68
C ASP A 239 1.46 -25.09 5.28
N LEU A 240 0.15 -24.93 5.06
CA LEU A 240 -0.48 -23.65 4.72
C LEU A 240 -0.79 -22.87 5.99
N VAL A 241 -0.09 -21.77 6.18
CA VAL A 241 -0.28 -20.86 7.31
C VAL A 241 -1.26 -19.74 6.95
N ARG A 242 -2.31 -19.54 7.74
CA ARG A 242 -3.18 -18.35 7.59
C ARG A 242 -2.49 -17.13 8.16
N CYS A 243 -2.54 -16.01 7.42
CA CYS A 243 -1.89 -14.79 7.83
C CYS A 243 -2.86 -13.85 8.55
N GLY A 244 -2.50 -13.45 9.75
CA GLY A 244 -3.18 -12.40 10.48
C GLY A 244 -2.80 -10.99 10.01
N SER A 245 -3.56 -9.98 10.46
CA SER A 245 -3.36 -8.61 10.03
C SER A 245 -2.01 -8.01 10.45
N ARG A 246 -1.42 -8.48 11.55
CA ARG A 246 -0.10 -8.02 12.02
C ARG A 246 1.02 -8.42 11.06
N ALA A 247 1.09 -9.68 10.66
CA ALA A 247 2.08 -10.14 9.69
C ALA A 247 1.79 -9.56 8.29
N TYR A 248 0.52 -9.55 7.86
CA TYR A 248 0.12 -9.01 6.56
C TYR A 248 0.63 -7.60 6.33
N SER A 249 0.54 -6.71 7.32
CA SER A 249 0.94 -5.32 7.17
C SER A 249 2.43 -5.13 6.85
N THR A 250 3.28 -6.14 7.10
CA THR A 250 4.73 -6.08 6.90
C THR A 250 5.21 -6.67 5.58
N ASN A 251 4.34 -7.31 4.80
CA ASN A 251 4.74 -8.06 3.60
C ASN A 251 5.47 -7.19 2.57
N THR A 252 5.17 -5.90 2.52
CA THR A 252 5.74 -4.95 1.56
C THR A 252 7.15 -4.49 1.91
N LEU A 253 7.64 -4.73 3.11
CA LEU A 253 9.03 -4.43 3.49
C LEU A 253 10.03 -5.22 2.61
N GLU A 254 9.70 -6.46 2.27
CA GLU A 254 10.54 -7.31 1.44
C GLU A 254 10.35 -7.02 -0.05
N SER A 255 9.12 -6.69 -0.49
CA SER A 255 8.80 -6.41 -1.90
C SER A 255 8.98 -4.95 -2.32
N GLY A 256 9.20 -4.03 -1.37
CA GLY A 256 9.58 -2.64 -1.65
C GLY A 256 8.45 -1.72 -2.11
N TRP A 257 7.19 -2.08 -1.86
CA TRP A 257 6.07 -1.18 -2.10
C TRP A 257 5.74 -0.35 -0.86
N ILE A 258 5.64 0.99 -1.01
CA ILE A 258 5.24 1.89 0.08
C ILE A 258 3.71 2.02 0.07
N PRO A 259 2.98 1.44 1.05
CA PRO A 259 1.53 1.31 0.97
C PRO A 259 0.75 2.58 1.30
N SER A 260 1.37 3.58 1.89
CA SER A 260 0.66 4.73 2.47
C SER A 260 1.46 6.02 2.39
N PRO A 261 1.89 6.46 1.19
CA PRO A 261 2.39 7.82 1.04
C PRO A 261 1.25 8.79 1.40
N LEU A 262 1.60 9.97 1.91
CA LEU A 262 0.61 11.00 2.17
C LEU A 262 -0.03 11.44 0.85
N PRO A 263 -1.36 11.37 0.68
CA PRO A 263 -2.01 11.85 -0.53
C PRO A 263 -1.72 13.33 -0.79
N GLY A 264 -1.30 13.69 -2.02
CA GLY A 264 -0.90 15.06 -2.37
C GLY A 264 -2.05 16.05 -2.56
N ILE A 265 -3.05 16.04 -1.67
CA ILE A 265 -4.34 16.72 -1.90
C ILE A 265 -4.63 17.90 -0.95
N TYR A 266 -3.84 18.07 0.09
CA TYR A 266 -4.13 19.07 1.15
C TYR A 266 -3.78 20.50 0.75
N THR A 267 -3.12 20.69 -0.39
CA THR A 267 -2.80 21.98 -1.04
C THR A 267 -3.27 22.00 -2.48
N GLY A 268 -3.03 23.08 -3.17
CA GLY A 268 -3.40 23.29 -4.57
C GLY A 268 -4.80 23.87 -4.77
N ASP A 269 -4.95 24.56 -5.88
CA ASP A 269 -6.18 25.23 -6.30
C ASP A 269 -6.95 24.42 -7.34
N GLY A 270 -8.00 25.02 -7.91
CA GLY A 270 -8.78 24.45 -8.99
C GLY A 270 -9.42 23.12 -8.63
N MET A 271 -9.14 22.09 -9.43
CA MET A 271 -9.71 20.75 -9.27
C MET A 271 -9.44 20.14 -7.89
N VAL A 272 -8.26 20.37 -7.31
CA VAL A 272 -7.91 19.81 -5.99
C VAL A 272 -8.67 20.51 -4.87
N ALA A 273 -8.87 21.83 -4.97
CA ALA A 273 -9.72 22.57 -4.02
C ALA A 273 -11.18 22.13 -4.10
N GLU A 274 -11.72 21.88 -5.30
CA GLU A 274 -13.07 21.33 -5.46
C GLU A 274 -13.17 19.91 -4.90
N TYR A 275 -12.14 19.10 -5.07
CA TYR A 275 -12.06 17.77 -4.44
C TYR A 275 -12.14 17.86 -2.91
N ARG A 276 -11.38 18.75 -2.28
CA ARG A 276 -11.44 18.97 -0.84
C ARG A 276 -12.80 19.48 -0.36
N LYS A 277 -13.52 20.25 -1.16
CA LYS A 277 -14.91 20.68 -0.87
C LYS A 277 -15.90 19.51 -0.99
N TRP A 278 -15.64 18.59 -1.90
CA TRP A 278 -16.45 17.39 -2.13
C TRP A 278 -16.24 16.31 -1.06
N LEU A 279 -15.01 16.16 -0.54
CA LEU A 279 -14.67 15.21 0.51
C LEU A 279 -15.36 15.58 1.84
N GLY A 280 -16.07 14.63 2.44
CA GLY A 280 -16.64 14.77 3.78
C GLY A 280 -15.58 14.83 4.87
N ALA A 281 -15.93 15.42 5.99
CA ALA A 281 -15.08 15.51 7.19
C ALA A 281 -14.76 14.14 7.84
N ASP A 282 -15.50 13.11 7.48
CA ASP A 282 -15.36 11.71 7.89
C ASP A 282 -14.61 10.84 6.85
N SER A 283 -14.16 11.45 5.74
CA SER A 283 -13.39 10.74 4.72
C SER A 283 -12.08 10.18 5.28
N TYR A 284 -11.52 9.20 4.58
CA TYR A 284 -10.21 8.63 4.93
C TYR A 284 -9.13 9.72 5.01
N GLU A 285 -9.13 10.66 4.06
CA GLU A 285 -8.18 11.76 3.97
C GLU A 285 -8.36 12.79 5.08
N ALA A 286 -9.61 13.09 5.45
CA ALA A 286 -9.91 13.98 6.58
C ALA A 286 -9.56 13.35 7.95
N SER A 287 -9.54 12.02 8.00
CA SER A 287 -9.17 11.22 9.16
C SER A 287 -7.69 10.84 9.19
N GLY A 288 -6.91 11.29 8.22
CA GLY A 288 -5.50 10.99 8.09
C GLY A 288 -4.66 11.50 9.27
N THR A 289 -3.50 10.85 9.47
CA THR A 289 -2.54 11.23 10.51
C THR A 289 -1.13 11.21 9.95
N ILE A 290 -0.29 12.16 10.36
CA ILE A 290 1.15 12.17 10.11
C ILE A 290 1.88 11.82 11.40
N GLY A 291 2.86 10.89 11.33
CA GLY A 291 3.77 10.54 12.40
C GLY A 291 5.23 10.72 12.00
N GLY A 292 6.11 10.53 12.98
CA GLY A 292 7.55 10.54 12.78
C GLY A 292 8.24 11.89 13.06
N SER A 293 9.56 11.85 12.98
CA SER A 293 10.46 12.93 13.42
C SER A 293 10.65 14.06 12.41
N PHE A 294 10.25 13.86 11.16
CA PHE A 294 10.35 14.93 10.16
C PHE A 294 9.32 16.02 10.44
N VAL A 295 9.75 17.27 10.56
CA VAL A 295 8.90 18.44 10.82
C VAL A 295 9.09 19.47 9.71
N SER A 296 7.99 19.88 9.12
CA SER A 296 7.86 21.04 8.24
C SER A 296 6.46 21.61 8.40
N ASP A 297 6.32 22.94 8.32
CA ASP A 297 5.01 23.59 8.27
C ASP A 297 4.40 23.57 6.87
N ASN A 298 5.18 23.22 5.86
CA ASN A 298 4.72 23.01 4.49
C ASN A 298 4.36 21.55 4.26
N ILE A 299 3.07 21.27 4.05
CA ILE A 299 2.59 19.90 3.82
C ILE A 299 3.17 19.27 2.55
N GLU A 300 3.57 20.06 1.55
CA GLU A 300 4.12 19.57 0.29
C GLU A 300 5.49 18.87 0.50
N ASP A 301 6.21 19.17 1.57
CA ASP A 301 7.47 18.52 1.91
C ASP A 301 7.28 17.04 2.28
N TYR A 302 6.05 16.64 2.62
CA TYR A 302 5.67 15.25 2.90
C TYR A 302 5.17 14.51 1.65
N TYR A 303 4.91 15.21 0.54
CA TYR A 303 4.42 14.59 -0.67
C TYR A 303 5.53 13.87 -1.42
N VAL A 304 5.11 12.92 -2.22
CA VAL A 304 5.97 12.20 -3.16
C VAL A 304 5.35 12.23 -4.55
N ASN A 305 6.22 12.12 -5.55
CA ASN A 305 5.83 12.01 -6.95
C ASN A 305 6.14 10.61 -7.51
N PRO A 306 5.68 10.25 -8.70
CA PRO A 306 5.91 8.93 -9.28
C PRO A 306 7.38 8.54 -9.45
N PHE A 307 8.28 9.49 -9.70
CA PHE A 307 9.72 9.21 -9.83
C PHE A 307 10.31 8.77 -8.51
N GLU A 308 9.98 9.45 -7.42
CA GLU A 308 10.45 9.16 -6.07
C GLU A 308 9.99 7.78 -5.58
N LEU A 309 8.79 7.33 -6.00
CA LEU A 309 8.28 6.00 -5.69
C LEU A 309 8.77 4.90 -6.65
N GLY A 310 9.55 5.26 -7.69
CA GLY A 310 9.98 4.32 -8.72
C GLY A 310 8.83 3.86 -9.61
N TYR A 311 7.85 4.74 -9.87
CA TYR A 311 6.70 4.50 -10.75
C TYR A 311 6.83 5.18 -12.11
N ASP A 312 7.97 5.79 -12.41
CA ASP A 312 8.25 6.53 -13.64
C ASP A 312 8.06 5.69 -14.92
N PHE A 313 8.37 4.39 -14.85
CA PHE A 313 8.18 3.45 -15.96
C PHE A 313 6.70 3.14 -16.26
N TYR A 314 5.77 3.48 -15.35
CA TYR A 314 4.32 3.37 -15.63
C TYR A 314 3.81 4.56 -16.44
N ILE A 315 4.51 5.71 -16.46
CA ILE A 315 4.00 6.94 -17.05
C ILE A 315 3.81 6.77 -18.57
N GLY A 316 2.58 6.97 -19.01
CA GLY A 316 2.19 6.89 -20.41
C GLY A 316 2.57 8.12 -21.20
N TRP A 317 3.87 8.40 -21.40
CA TRP A 317 4.38 9.59 -22.07
C TRP A 317 3.82 9.83 -23.47
N LYS A 318 3.33 8.77 -24.14
CA LYS A 318 2.72 8.84 -25.48
C LYS A 318 1.23 9.19 -25.46
N LYS A 319 0.60 9.32 -24.28
CA LYS A 319 -0.80 9.80 -24.21
C LYS A 319 -0.85 11.28 -24.56
N ASP A 320 -1.91 11.69 -25.24
CA ASP A 320 -2.07 13.09 -25.62
C ASP A 320 -2.20 13.97 -24.38
N ASP A 321 -3.00 13.56 -23.41
CA ASP A 321 -3.20 14.24 -22.15
C ASP A 321 -3.54 13.29 -21.00
N PHE A 322 -3.24 13.72 -19.76
CA PHE A 322 -3.72 13.15 -18.51
C PHE A 322 -3.46 14.12 -17.35
N VAL A 323 -4.21 13.99 -16.27
CA VAL A 323 -4.04 14.84 -15.09
C VAL A 323 -2.61 14.77 -14.56
N GLY A 324 -1.95 15.93 -14.45
CA GLY A 324 -0.58 16.06 -13.95
C GLY A 324 0.52 15.88 -15.00
N LYS A 325 0.19 15.65 -16.29
CA LYS A 325 1.20 15.45 -17.36
C LYS A 325 2.22 16.58 -17.44
N ASP A 326 1.79 17.83 -17.47
CA ASP A 326 2.69 18.98 -17.59
C ASP A 326 3.65 19.11 -16.41
N ALA A 327 3.17 18.81 -15.20
CA ALA A 327 4.00 18.81 -14.00
C ALA A 327 5.04 17.67 -14.07
N LEU A 328 4.62 16.47 -14.44
CA LEU A 328 5.53 15.32 -14.58
C LEU A 328 6.57 15.53 -15.69
N VAL A 329 6.21 16.19 -16.80
CA VAL A 329 7.17 16.56 -17.85
C VAL A 329 8.25 17.50 -17.30
N LYS A 330 7.87 18.48 -16.47
CA LYS A 330 8.82 19.40 -15.82
C LYS A 330 9.69 18.69 -14.78
N MET A 331 9.14 17.71 -14.05
CA MET A 331 9.87 16.93 -13.05
C MET A 331 10.83 15.91 -13.68
N LYS A 332 10.58 15.51 -14.92
CA LYS A 332 11.40 14.51 -15.60
C LYS A 332 12.86 14.96 -15.71
N GLY A 333 13.76 14.18 -15.13
CA GLY A 333 15.19 14.50 -15.08
C GLY A 333 15.59 15.55 -14.03
N GLN A 334 14.63 16.05 -13.24
CA GLN A 334 14.88 16.98 -12.13
C GLN A 334 14.66 16.34 -10.76
N THR A 335 14.32 15.06 -10.69
CA THR A 335 14.02 14.36 -9.45
C THR A 335 15.28 14.25 -8.61
N ASN A 336 15.23 14.77 -7.41
CA ASN A 336 16.34 14.79 -6.47
C ASN A 336 16.31 13.63 -5.47
N ARG A 337 15.21 12.88 -5.40
CA ARG A 337 15.04 11.76 -4.46
C ARG A 337 14.79 10.44 -5.20
N LYS A 338 15.20 9.34 -4.57
CA LYS A 338 14.98 7.98 -5.05
C LYS A 338 14.54 7.06 -3.92
N LYS A 339 13.72 6.07 -4.23
CA LYS A 339 13.27 5.05 -3.29
C LYS A 339 14.39 4.12 -2.90
N VAL A 340 14.52 3.84 -1.60
CA VAL A 340 15.48 2.91 -1.01
C VAL A 340 14.86 2.11 0.13
N THR A 341 15.55 1.05 0.54
CA THR A 341 15.31 0.38 1.83
C THR A 341 16.40 0.78 2.81
N PHE A 342 16.01 1.08 4.05
CA PHE A 342 16.91 1.29 5.16
C PHE A 342 16.95 0.04 6.03
N GLU A 343 18.14 -0.52 6.25
CA GLU A 343 18.39 -1.57 7.23
C GLU A 343 18.84 -0.93 8.55
N TRP A 344 18.04 -1.11 9.60
CA TRP A 344 18.30 -0.51 10.90
C TRP A 344 19.36 -1.27 11.67
N ASN A 345 20.28 -0.55 12.33
CA ASN A 345 21.30 -1.15 13.16
C ASN A 345 20.68 -1.85 14.38
N PRO A 346 20.95 -3.15 14.59
CA PRO A 346 20.32 -3.91 15.66
C PRO A 346 20.70 -3.46 17.07
N GLU A 347 21.92 -2.96 17.29
CA GLU A 347 22.34 -2.47 18.60
C GLU A 347 21.57 -1.21 18.99
N ASP A 348 21.35 -0.29 18.01
CA ASP A 348 20.60 0.93 18.25
C ASP A 348 19.11 0.63 18.49
N VAL A 349 18.54 -0.35 17.78
CA VAL A 349 17.18 -0.85 18.03
C VAL A 349 17.06 -1.45 19.44
N LEU A 350 18.03 -2.27 19.86
CA LEU A 350 18.04 -2.85 21.20
C LEU A 350 18.17 -1.78 22.29
N LYS A 351 18.96 -0.73 22.06
CA LYS A 351 19.05 0.42 22.97
C LYS A 351 17.72 1.14 23.14
N VAL A 352 16.95 1.31 22.06
CA VAL A 352 15.61 1.89 22.15
C VAL A 352 14.69 1.02 23.01
N ILE A 353 14.69 -0.29 22.78
CA ILE A 353 13.87 -1.23 23.55
C ILE A 353 14.31 -1.27 25.02
N ALA A 354 15.62 -1.29 25.30
CA ALA A 354 16.17 -1.33 26.64
C ALA A 354 15.74 -0.13 27.48
N SER A 355 15.60 1.04 26.87
CA SER A 355 15.18 2.27 27.57
C SER A 355 13.81 2.18 28.27
N ALA A 356 12.95 1.26 27.84
CA ALA A 356 11.66 1.02 28.49
C ALA A 356 11.78 0.30 29.85
N PHE A 357 12.96 -0.21 30.20
CA PHE A 357 13.27 -0.86 31.48
C PHE A 357 14.13 0.03 32.38
N GLU A 358 14.39 1.26 31.98
CA GLU A 358 15.17 2.26 32.72
C GLU A 358 14.23 3.32 33.34
N ASP A 359 14.69 3.97 34.40
CA ASP A 359 13.98 5.09 35.01
C ASP A 359 13.98 6.32 34.08
N GLY A 360 12.89 7.10 34.15
CA GLY A 360 12.73 8.34 33.37
C GLY A 360 11.96 8.18 32.07
N THR A 361 12.09 9.17 31.18
CA THR A 361 11.38 9.15 29.89
C THR A 361 12.07 8.20 28.91
N PRO A 362 11.42 7.13 28.41
CA PRO A 362 12.01 6.21 27.46
C PRO A 362 12.14 6.83 26.06
N TYR A 363 12.84 6.16 25.17
CA TYR A 363 12.71 6.39 23.73
C TYR A 363 11.34 5.94 23.25
N LYS A 364 10.88 6.48 22.11
CA LYS A 364 9.65 6.02 21.48
C LYS A 364 9.68 4.51 21.26
N TRP A 365 8.65 3.81 21.72
CA TRP A 365 8.57 2.36 21.58
C TRP A 365 8.63 1.91 20.10
N ILE A 366 9.30 0.81 19.82
CA ILE A 366 9.27 0.14 18.52
C ILE A 366 8.39 -1.10 18.67
N ASP A 367 7.16 -1.04 18.18
CA ASP A 367 6.27 -2.20 18.20
C ASP A 367 6.63 -3.18 17.07
N PHE A 368 6.58 -4.48 17.38
CA PHE A 368 6.82 -5.55 16.41
C PHE A 368 5.52 -6.29 16.07
N PRO A 369 5.34 -6.70 14.81
CA PRO A 369 6.25 -6.56 13.66
C PRO A 369 6.25 -5.18 13.02
N GLN A 370 5.30 -4.30 13.35
CA GLN A 370 5.18 -2.97 12.74
C GLN A 370 4.74 -1.92 13.75
N PRO A 371 5.55 -0.86 13.95
CA PRO A 371 5.09 0.34 14.63
C PRO A 371 4.06 1.07 13.76
N ASN A 372 2.82 1.11 14.19
CA ASN A 372 1.72 1.73 13.45
C ASN A 372 1.13 2.91 14.21
N TYR A 373 1.87 4.03 14.26
CA TYR A 373 1.52 5.22 15.02
C TYR A 373 0.76 6.28 14.21
N ALA A 374 0.74 6.14 12.89
CA ALA A 374 0.07 7.08 11.98
C ALA A 374 -0.31 6.41 10.67
N SER A 375 -1.25 7.01 9.92
CA SER A 375 -1.60 6.53 8.57
C SER A 375 -0.49 6.79 7.54
N SER A 376 0.30 7.84 7.77
CA SER A 376 1.51 8.16 6.98
C SER A 376 2.62 8.57 7.95
N SER A 377 3.78 7.92 7.84
CA SER A 377 4.95 8.23 8.66
C SER A 377 6.03 8.91 7.83
N ALA A 378 6.77 9.81 8.46
CA ALA A 378 7.94 10.46 7.90
C ALA A 378 8.98 10.66 9.00
N ASP A 379 9.94 9.75 9.09
CA ASP A 379 11.07 9.89 9.99
C ASP A 379 12.27 10.47 9.25
N ARG A 380 12.90 11.48 9.85
CA ARG A 380 14.00 12.23 9.27
C ARG A 380 15.24 11.35 9.13
N ILE A 381 15.86 11.38 7.95
CA ILE A 381 17.13 10.72 7.63
C ILE A 381 18.18 11.79 7.40
N GLU A 382 19.33 11.66 8.08
CA GLU A 382 20.43 12.60 8.04
C GLU A 382 21.76 11.95 7.62
N LYS A 383 22.59 12.74 6.90
CA LYS A 383 23.99 12.49 6.63
C LYS A 383 24.78 13.71 7.13
N ASP A 384 25.71 13.51 8.04
CA ASP A 384 26.53 14.58 8.63
C ASP A 384 25.71 15.76 9.19
N GLY A 385 24.57 15.46 9.84
CA GLY A 385 23.66 16.43 10.43
C GLY A 385 22.74 17.15 9.44
N LYS A 386 22.84 16.86 8.14
CA LYS A 386 21.96 17.41 7.11
C LYS A 386 20.90 16.40 6.72
N MET A 387 19.67 16.85 6.58
CA MET A 387 18.59 16.00 6.07
C MET A 387 18.87 15.61 4.63
N VAL A 388 18.79 14.30 4.34
CA VAL A 388 18.98 13.72 3.01
C VAL A 388 17.83 12.78 2.60
N GLY A 389 16.80 12.65 3.41
CA GLY A 389 15.68 11.77 3.07
C GLY A 389 14.68 11.56 4.19
N MET A 390 13.72 10.68 3.93
CA MET A 390 12.66 10.29 4.88
C MET A 390 12.46 8.78 4.86
N SER A 391 12.32 8.18 6.05
CA SER A 391 11.80 6.83 6.24
C SER A 391 10.28 6.92 6.38
N MET A 392 9.54 6.17 5.56
CA MET A 392 8.08 6.35 5.41
C MET A 392 7.27 5.14 5.86
N PHE A 393 7.85 3.96 5.86
CA PHE A 393 7.15 2.72 6.22
C PHE A 393 8.14 1.72 6.82
N ASN A 394 7.95 1.35 8.08
CA ASN A 394 8.92 0.54 8.81
C ASN A 394 8.28 -0.69 9.45
N GLY A 395 9.11 -1.67 9.80
CA GLY A 395 8.72 -2.88 10.50
C GLY A 395 9.84 -3.91 10.55
N TYR A 396 9.57 -5.03 11.20
CA TYR A 396 10.51 -6.15 11.31
C TYR A 396 10.16 -7.26 10.33
N SER A 397 11.14 -7.66 9.51
CA SER A 397 11.05 -8.89 8.73
C SER A 397 11.71 -10.05 9.50
N PHE A 398 10.93 -11.07 9.81
CA PHE A 398 11.43 -12.28 10.43
C PHE A 398 12.27 -13.11 9.44
N ASN A 399 11.95 -13.06 8.16
CA ASN A 399 12.71 -13.75 7.11
C ASN A 399 14.10 -13.13 6.92
N GLU A 400 14.21 -11.81 6.95
CA GLU A 400 15.47 -11.10 6.80
C GLU A 400 16.21 -10.89 8.13
N ARG A 401 15.54 -11.15 9.27
CA ARG A 401 16.07 -10.92 10.63
C ARG A 401 16.53 -9.47 10.85
N ARG A 402 15.76 -8.51 10.32
CA ARG A 402 16.09 -7.08 10.34
C ARG A 402 14.85 -6.23 10.60
N VAL A 403 15.06 -5.12 11.27
CA VAL A 403 14.14 -3.98 11.17
C VAL A 403 14.49 -3.25 9.89
N LEU A 404 13.50 -3.09 9.03
CA LEU A 404 13.61 -2.45 7.73
C LEU A 404 12.68 -1.25 7.66
N SER A 405 13.03 -0.26 6.86
CA SER A 405 12.05 0.74 6.44
C SER A 405 12.23 1.12 4.96
N LEU A 406 11.10 1.39 4.33
CA LEU A 406 11.05 1.93 2.98
C LEU A 406 10.99 3.46 3.06
N GLY A 407 11.69 4.13 2.18
CA GLY A 407 11.68 5.58 2.16
C GLY A 407 12.33 6.15 0.90
N VAL A 408 12.59 7.45 0.96
CA VAL A 408 13.21 8.20 -0.15
C VAL A 408 14.44 8.94 0.36
N VAL A 409 15.46 9.02 -0.49
CA VAL A 409 16.70 9.77 -0.22
C VAL A 409 17.08 10.61 -1.44
N ASP A 410 17.91 11.63 -1.20
CA ASP A 410 18.52 12.43 -2.27
C ASP A 410 19.28 11.55 -3.26
N ALA A 411 19.34 11.95 -4.50
CA ALA A 411 19.86 11.13 -5.60
C ALA A 411 21.36 10.79 -5.45
N ASP A 412 22.14 11.60 -4.75
CA ASP A 412 23.57 11.41 -4.51
C ASP A 412 23.89 10.42 -3.38
N VAL A 413 22.93 10.06 -2.54
CA VAL A 413 23.07 9.01 -1.53
C VAL A 413 23.30 7.66 -2.22
N GLN A 414 24.29 6.89 -1.78
CA GLN A 414 24.67 5.62 -2.40
C GLN A 414 24.17 4.40 -1.60
N ILE A 415 23.93 3.29 -2.30
CA ILE A 415 23.73 1.98 -1.64
C ILE A 415 24.98 1.65 -0.82
N GLY A 416 24.77 1.25 0.43
CA GLY A 416 25.84 0.97 1.39
C GLY A 416 26.18 2.14 2.32
N ASP A 417 25.73 3.37 2.01
CA ASP A 417 25.88 4.51 2.93
C ASP A 417 25.24 4.20 4.27
N VAL A 418 25.88 4.66 5.35
CA VAL A 418 25.33 4.61 6.71
C VAL A 418 24.87 6.01 7.07
N LEU A 419 23.59 6.13 7.34
CA LEU A 419 22.90 7.38 7.66
C LEU A 419 22.34 7.33 9.08
N THR A 420 21.84 8.45 9.59
CA THR A 420 21.18 8.56 10.88
C THR A 420 19.69 8.77 10.70
N LEU A 421 18.90 7.84 11.21
CA LEU A 421 17.45 7.99 11.34
C LEU A 421 17.13 8.57 12.72
N LYS A 422 16.32 9.63 12.76
CA LYS A 422 15.77 10.17 14.00
C LYS A 422 14.47 9.42 14.30
N TRP A 423 14.41 8.66 15.36
CA TRP A 423 13.23 7.90 15.75
C TRP A 423 12.48 8.59 16.90
N GLY A 424 11.19 8.81 16.70
CA GLY A 424 10.32 9.51 17.66
C GLY A 424 9.99 10.93 17.21
N GLU A 425 8.79 11.42 17.53
CA GLU A 425 8.36 12.77 17.21
C GLU A 425 9.31 13.82 17.84
N ALA A 426 9.67 14.84 17.05
CA ALA A 426 10.52 15.94 17.50
C ALA A 426 9.79 16.91 18.43
N GLU A 427 8.46 17.00 18.30
CA GLU A 427 7.59 17.89 19.06
C GLU A 427 6.44 17.09 19.70
N PRO A 428 5.92 17.56 20.86
CA PRO A 428 4.75 16.94 21.48
C PRO A 428 3.58 16.84 20.49
N THR A 429 2.90 15.72 20.49
CA THR A 429 1.72 15.47 19.67
C THR A 429 0.51 15.20 20.56
N GLN A 430 -0.72 15.52 20.05
CA GLN A 430 -1.96 15.17 20.71
C GLN A 430 -2.48 13.78 20.36
N LYS A 431 -1.72 13.00 19.58
CA LYS A 431 -2.09 11.63 19.22
C LYS A 431 -2.19 10.74 20.46
N THR A 432 -3.28 9.99 20.54
CA THR A 432 -3.48 9.01 21.62
C THR A 432 -2.68 7.73 21.41
N SER A 433 -2.16 7.51 20.19
CA SER A 433 -1.35 6.36 19.83
C SER A 433 0.15 6.54 20.11
N THR A 434 0.58 7.72 20.54
CA THR A 434 1.99 8.04 20.78
C THR A 434 2.17 8.44 22.25
N GLU A 435 2.99 7.69 22.95
CA GLU A 435 3.35 7.96 24.36
C GLU A 435 4.34 9.14 24.47
N GLN A 436 4.49 9.67 25.66
CA GLN A 436 5.58 10.62 25.96
C GLN A 436 6.92 9.91 25.83
N HIS A 437 7.83 10.45 25.04
CA HIS A 437 9.11 9.83 24.74
C HIS A 437 10.18 10.88 24.44
N LYS A 438 11.43 10.45 24.40
CA LYS A 438 12.55 11.18 23.81
C LYS A 438 12.95 10.55 22.46
N GLN A 439 13.55 11.33 21.57
CA GLN A 439 14.06 10.84 20.29
C GLN A 439 15.30 9.97 20.48
N ALA A 440 15.41 8.93 19.65
CA ALA A 440 16.63 8.15 19.47
C ALA A 440 17.27 8.42 18.12
N GLU A 441 18.57 8.28 18.05
CA GLU A 441 19.34 8.18 16.82
C GLU A 441 19.61 6.72 16.51
N ILE A 442 19.23 6.28 15.31
CA ILE A 442 19.42 4.93 14.84
C ILE A 442 20.26 4.98 13.57
N ARG A 443 21.40 4.30 13.56
CA ARG A 443 22.16 4.10 12.32
C ARG A 443 21.35 3.23 11.35
N VAL A 444 21.27 3.64 10.10
CA VAL A 444 20.61 2.89 9.05
C VAL A 444 21.51 2.75 7.83
N ARG A 445 21.59 1.55 7.28
CA ARG A 445 22.32 1.30 6.02
C ARG A 445 21.34 1.41 4.85
N VAL A 446 21.74 2.15 3.82
CA VAL A 446 20.98 2.25 2.57
C VAL A 446 21.15 0.96 1.77
N SER A 447 20.04 0.36 1.38
CA SER A 447 19.98 -0.92 0.66
C SER A 447 19.06 -0.82 -0.56
N ASP A 448 19.17 -1.81 -1.44
CA ASP A 448 18.30 -1.95 -2.62
C ASP A 448 16.82 -2.06 -2.24
N THR A 449 15.96 -1.67 -3.18
CA THR A 449 14.51 -1.85 -3.10
C THR A 449 14.01 -2.53 -4.39
N PRO A 450 13.38 -3.71 -4.31
CA PRO A 450 13.06 -4.56 -3.16
C PRO A 450 14.29 -5.03 -2.37
N TYR A 451 14.14 -5.15 -1.03
CA TYR A 451 15.22 -5.64 -0.16
C TYR A 451 15.46 -7.15 -0.37
N SER A 452 14.40 -7.93 -0.43
CA SER A 452 14.47 -9.37 -0.70
C SER A 452 15.01 -9.62 -2.11
N SER A 453 16.06 -10.45 -2.22
CA SER A 453 16.60 -10.90 -3.51
C SER A 453 15.56 -11.66 -4.33
N GLU A 454 14.73 -12.50 -3.67
CA GLU A 454 13.62 -13.21 -4.33
C GLU A 454 12.66 -12.24 -5.00
N ALA A 455 12.23 -11.20 -4.31
CA ALA A 455 11.34 -10.19 -4.85
C ALA A 455 12.00 -9.35 -5.97
N ARG A 456 13.31 -9.12 -5.87
CA ARG A 456 14.07 -8.32 -6.83
C ARG A 456 14.40 -9.08 -8.11
N GLU A 457 14.77 -10.37 -8.00
CA GLU A 457 15.38 -11.14 -9.06
C GLU A 457 14.39 -12.11 -9.72
N ASN A 458 13.57 -12.81 -8.94
CA ASN A 458 12.78 -13.96 -9.39
C ASN A 458 11.28 -13.70 -9.53
N TYR A 459 10.72 -12.86 -8.67
CA TYR A 459 9.26 -12.68 -8.54
C TYR A 459 8.54 -12.30 -9.85
N ALA A 460 9.14 -11.43 -10.66
CA ALA A 460 8.56 -10.96 -11.93
C ALA A 460 9.29 -11.55 -13.16
N ASP A 461 9.86 -12.73 -13.03
CA ASP A 461 10.80 -13.32 -13.97
C ASP A 461 10.28 -13.43 -15.41
N SER A 462 9.01 -13.83 -15.58
CA SER A 462 8.38 -13.93 -16.89
C SER A 462 8.05 -12.58 -17.55
N TRP A 463 8.25 -11.47 -16.84
CA TRP A 463 7.87 -10.13 -17.29
C TRP A 463 9.04 -9.16 -17.40
N ARG A 464 9.98 -9.16 -16.43
CA ARG A 464 11.09 -8.20 -16.38
C ARG A 464 12.38 -8.71 -17.05
N THR A 465 12.61 -10.01 -17.03
CA THR A 465 13.87 -10.61 -17.46
C THR A 465 13.93 -10.98 -18.94
N LYS A 466 12.81 -10.95 -19.64
CA LYS A 466 12.75 -11.17 -21.10
C LYS A 466 12.55 -9.84 -21.82
N LYS A 467 13.57 -9.00 -21.81
CA LYS A 467 13.72 -7.88 -22.75
C LYS A 467 14.73 -8.27 -23.81
#